data_e85566d3b0c3807ac026ec67fa71de67
#
_entry.id   e85566d3b0c3807ac026ec67fa71de67
#
_cell.length_a   1.000
_cell.length_b   1.000
_cell.length_c   1.000
_cell.angle_alpha   90.00
_cell.angle_beta   90.00
_cell.angle_gamma   90.00
#
_symmetry.space_group_name_H-M   'P 1'
#
loop_
_entity.id
_entity.type
_entity.pdbx_description
1 polymer ?
#
loop_
_entity_poly.entity_id
_entity_poly.type
_entity_poly.pdbx_seq_one_letter_code
_entity_poly.pdbx_strand_id
1 'polypeptide(L)'
;MSILGLISIIVKPTSRVTLLLTTISRTVSGIRMSYVSKRLAHAAQMWGRDVDEFVKSAVNSFGNNMFIMGLYYRRPNRAWPRWLREQLSPGGRGFEPAQLMPFRNLHFKDWGIVGSVYGINEAIVDPSMLFVTRRNVAFEVWIHDGSRLYTPGSHGSFRQYLERPGYPIIINEWDLGSVKVVARSTVASRSSVDVLVVDLELSGLPGNYTVYLATRPYNADHFVEVSNVMIERDGWFMVINNELALTTDREPTQFGSYNVEVDASEDAVLGRLNGSLQVTDELGWAHAALGFNAVINEGKWRLRIKAPIDPLRNTPHNRYLVKSIADSDIQSSLRDWDTINDREFSVLIGGSAIGDIVRQSIAHLTMLWDGGKITPGPLIYHLFWVRDGSYMATALTMANLQDMGRAVVEEILRRVDPSGYFKAVDFEVKEYDANGQVLWAVGKYVQLTGDYELLRRWYPVIRRGIEWLEANREFAGDESVRGLLPPSWSAEDTGPMDHHYWDDMWAIAGLRELGKVLREIGHEDSQWVERLRDEYVDALINSINVVRSRLGIDYIVPAPERVADSAMTRVIAVAWPTMALPLDNPLVRRTLEVTEQLYGFGDGVVNVHQWGTYGSYLTMNLAHSWALLGDRSRVG
;
A
#
# COMPACT_ATOMS: atom_id res chain seq x y z
N MET A 1 -10.21 -1.63 34.91
CA MET A 1 -9.88 -0.18 34.78
C MET A 1 -8.41 -0.08 34.44
N SER A 2 -8.05 0.46 33.28
CA SER A 2 -6.65 0.66 32.90
C SER A 2 -6.05 1.85 33.72
N ILE A 3 -4.74 1.82 33.94
CA ILE A 3 -4.01 2.92 34.61
C ILE A 3 -4.30 4.29 33.98
N LEU A 4 -4.61 4.35 32.71
CA LEU A 4 -5.04 5.53 31.96
C LEU A 4 -6.42 6.05 32.39
N GLY A 5 -7.35 5.19 32.78
CA GLY A 5 -8.66 5.59 33.32
C GLY A 5 -8.56 6.24 34.70
N LEU A 6 -7.60 5.86 35.52
CA LEU A 6 -7.35 6.49 36.84
C LEU A 6 -6.72 7.88 36.70
N ILE A 7 -5.87 8.10 35.73
CA ILE A 7 -5.16 9.38 35.50
C ILE A 7 -6.13 10.45 34.95
N SER A 8 -7.15 10.08 34.20
CA SER A 8 -8.13 11.03 33.64
C SER A 8 -9.09 11.61 34.68
N ILE A 9 -9.24 10.96 35.85
CA ILE A 9 -10.18 11.35 36.90
C ILE A 9 -9.54 12.34 37.89
N ILE A 10 -8.22 12.41 38.01
CA ILE A 10 -7.52 13.11 39.10
C ILE A 10 -6.98 14.50 38.71
N VAL A 11 -6.91 14.87 37.43
CA VAL A 11 -6.19 16.08 37.02
C VAL A 11 -7.00 17.01 36.12
N LYS A 12 -7.31 18.21 36.62
CA LYS A 12 -7.71 19.35 35.79
C LYS A 12 -6.53 19.71 34.87
N PRO A 13 -6.73 19.74 33.53
CA PRO A 13 -5.60 19.84 32.61
C PRO A 13 -5.04 21.25 32.55
N THR A 14 -3.84 21.44 33.10
CA THR A 14 -2.97 22.54 32.69
C THR A 14 -2.04 22.05 31.57
N SER A 15 -1.63 22.93 30.67
CA SER A 15 -0.77 22.59 29.51
C SER A 15 0.51 21.81 29.88
N ARG A 16 1.10 22.12 31.03
CA ARG A 16 2.30 21.43 31.54
C ARG A 16 2.06 19.97 31.98
N VAL A 17 0.90 19.69 32.56
CA VAL A 17 0.55 18.30 32.98
C VAL A 17 0.27 17.42 31.76
N THR A 18 -0.24 18.00 30.71
CA THR A 18 -0.44 17.29 29.44
C THR A 18 0.88 16.93 28.75
N LEU A 19 1.82 17.89 28.76
CA LEU A 19 3.17 17.67 28.25
C LEU A 19 3.87 16.57 29.09
N LEU A 20 3.72 16.58 30.40
CA LEU A 20 4.29 15.56 31.28
C LEU A 20 3.66 14.18 31.02
N LEU A 21 2.35 14.07 30.83
CA LEU A 21 1.66 12.81 30.55
C LEU A 21 1.97 12.26 29.17
N THR A 22 2.11 13.12 28.17
CA THR A 22 2.57 12.70 26.84
C THR A 22 4.04 12.31 26.85
N THR A 23 4.88 13.01 27.62
CA THR A 23 6.29 12.65 27.79
C THR A 23 6.43 11.32 28.55
N ILE A 24 5.65 11.11 29.62
CA ILE A 24 5.61 9.84 30.38
C ILE A 24 5.08 8.70 29.46
N SER A 25 4.02 8.93 28.72
CA SER A 25 3.50 7.95 27.77
C SER A 25 4.52 7.60 26.67
N ARG A 26 5.23 8.60 26.13
CA ARG A 26 6.34 8.40 25.20
C ARG A 26 7.53 7.69 25.85
N THR A 27 7.89 8.06 27.07
CA THR A 27 9.00 7.43 27.80
C THR A 27 8.68 5.97 28.14
N VAL A 28 7.47 5.66 28.57
CA VAL A 28 7.02 4.29 28.88
C VAL A 28 6.84 3.48 27.59
N SER A 29 6.26 4.06 26.55
CA SER A 29 6.21 3.48 25.20
C SER A 29 7.62 3.37 24.63
N GLY A 30 8.47 4.39 24.79
CA GLY A 30 9.85 4.42 24.35
C GLY A 30 10.74 3.39 25.04
N ILE A 31 10.50 3.05 26.33
CA ILE A 31 11.26 2.01 27.04
C ILE A 31 10.85 0.61 26.56
N ARG A 32 9.57 0.33 26.40
CA ARG A 32 9.10 -0.92 25.76
C ARG A 32 9.46 -0.98 24.28
N MET A 33 9.34 0.12 23.57
CA MET A 33 9.72 0.28 22.18
C MET A 33 11.24 0.20 22.00
N SER A 34 12.08 0.72 22.92
CA SER A 34 13.52 0.56 22.81
C SER A 34 13.99 -0.90 22.93
N TYR A 35 13.27 -1.74 23.67
CA TYR A 35 13.58 -3.18 23.70
C TYR A 35 13.14 -3.90 22.42
N VAL A 36 11.97 -3.60 21.91
CA VAL A 36 11.45 -4.08 20.62
C VAL A 36 12.26 -3.45 19.48
N SER A 37 12.50 -2.12 19.50
CA SER A 37 13.25 -1.43 18.46
C SER A 37 14.72 -1.80 18.42
N LYS A 38 15.37 -2.17 19.55
CA LYS A 38 16.76 -2.70 19.52
C LYS A 38 16.86 -4.06 18.86
N ARG A 39 15.90 -4.96 19.08
CA ARG A 39 15.82 -6.22 18.35
C ARG A 39 15.44 -6.03 16.88
N LEU A 40 14.53 -5.13 16.61
CA LEU A 40 14.09 -4.80 15.25
C LEU A 40 15.14 -3.99 14.50
N ALA A 41 15.86 -3.05 15.15
CA ALA A 41 16.99 -2.35 14.54
C ALA A 41 18.19 -3.27 14.27
N HIS A 42 18.39 -4.29 15.10
CA HIS A 42 19.38 -5.32 14.80
C HIS A 42 18.95 -6.20 13.61
N ALA A 43 17.68 -6.50 13.52
CA ALA A 43 17.09 -7.15 12.36
C ALA A 43 17.16 -6.26 11.11
N ALA A 44 16.81 -4.98 11.22
CA ALA A 44 16.84 -4.02 10.13
C ALA A 44 18.25 -3.73 9.58
N GLN A 45 19.28 -3.76 10.42
CA GLN A 45 20.67 -3.73 9.96
C GLN A 45 21.05 -4.95 9.11
N MET A 46 20.36 -6.09 9.33
CA MET A 46 20.56 -7.29 8.53
C MET A 46 19.70 -7.34 7.26
N TRP A 47 18.58 -6.62 7.21
CA TRP A 47 17.54 -6.76 6.18
C TRP A 47 17.40 -5.58 5.23
N GLY A 48 18.09 -4.48 5.47
CA GLY A 48 18.09 -3.32 4.58
C GLY A 48 17.14 -2.18 4.98
N ARG A 49 17.23 -1.07 4.24
CA ARG A 49 16.58 0.21 4.56
C ARG A 49 15.04 0.13 4.53
N ASP A 50 14.49 -0.57 3.56
CA ASP A 50 13.03 -0.62 3.37
C ASP A 50 12.34 -1.40 4.51
N VAL A 51 13.01 -2.44 5.02
CA VAL A 51 12.55 -3.18 6.20
C VAL A 51 12.61 -2.33 7.46
N ASP A 52 13.68 -1.53 7.63
CA ASP A 52 13.80 -0.59 8.76
C ASP A 52 12.66 0.44 8.72
N GLU A 53 12.32 0.97 7.57
CA GLU A 53 11.19 1.90 7.39
C GLU A 53 9.83 1.24 7.66
N PHE A 54 9.61 0.03 7.17
CA PHE A 54 8.39 -0.73 7.44
C PHE A 54 8.20 -0.99 8.93
N VAL A 55 9.24 -1.50 9.60
CA VAL A 55 9.22 -1.79 11.04
C VAL A 55 9.06 -0.52 11.85
N LYS A 56 9.78 0.56 11.52
CA LYS A 56 9.64 1.86 12.18
C LYS A 56 8.23 2.41 12.00
N SER A 57 7.65 2.30 10.82
CA SER A 57 6.28 2.70 10.53
C SER A 57 5.27 1.91 11.37
N ALA A 58 5.38 0.59 11.42
CA ALA A 58 4.49 -0.28 12.19
C ALA A 58 4.59 -0.04 13.71
N VAL A 59 5.81 0.18 14.22
CA VAL A 59 6.10 0.38 15.63
C VAL A 59 5.75 1.81 16.09
N ASN A 60 6.05 2.82 15.27
CA ASN A 60 5.72 4.21 15.55
C ASN A 60 4.21 4.49 15.45
N SER A 61 3.48 3.74 14.62
CA SER A 61 2.05 3.94 14.41
C SER A 61 1.26 3.82 15.73
N PHE A 62 1.58 2.86 16.60
CA PHE A 62 0.82 2.66 17.84
C PHE A 62 1.04 3.78 18.88
N GLY A 63 2.29 4.21 19.11
CA GLY A 63 2.59 5.30 20.06
C GLY A 63 2.09 6.66 19.57
N ASN A 64 2.23 6.90 18.28
CA ASN A 64 1.78 8.13 17.64
C ASN A 64 0.25 8.25 17.58
N ASN A 65 -0.46 7.14 17.48
CA ASN A 65 -1.91 7.11 17.46
C ASN A 65 -2.55 7.67 18.74
N MET A 66 -2.03 7.30 19.91
CA MET A 66 -2.50 7.82 21.20
C MET A 66 -2.26 9.33 21.31
N PHE A 67 -1.14 9.81 20.80
CA PHE A 67 -0.82 11.23 20.78
C PHE A 67 -1.79 12.03 19.91
N ILE A 68 -2.05 11.58 18.69
CA ILE A 68 -3.00 12.25 17.78
C ILE A 68 -4.42 12.23 18.33
N MET A 69 -4.89 11.13 18.90
CA MET A 69 -6.20 11.09 19.54
C MET A 69 -6.32 12.17 20.62
N GLY A 70 -5.32 12.23 21.51
CA GLY A 70 -5.29 13.26 22.55
C GLY A 70 -5.30 14.66 21.96
N LEU A 71 -4.56 14.88 20.88
CA LEU A 71 -4.50 16.17 20.20
C LEU A 71 -5.81 16.49 19.46
N TYR A 72 -6.40 15.54 18.75
CA TYR A 72 -7.69 15.70 18.07
C TYR A 72 -8.81 16.07 19.05
N TYR A 73 -8.96 15.33 20.12
CA TYR A 73 -10.02 15.60 21.12
C TYR A 73 -9.85 16.94 21.85
N ARG A 74 -8.63 17.44 21.97
CA ARG A 74 -8.37 18.75 22.59
C ARG A 74 -8.45 19.92 21.64
N ARG A 75 -8.18 19.68 20.35
CA ARG A 75 -8.13 20.70 19.31
C ARG A 75 -8.95 20.28 18.09
N PRO A 76 -10.26 19.97 18.25
CA PRO A 76 -11.09 19.44 17.18
C PRO A 76 -11.29 20.44 16.02
N ASN A 77 -11.09 21.73 16.27
CA ASN A 77 -11.28 22.80 15.28
C ASN A 77 -10.05 23.02 14.38
N ARG A 78 -8.92 22.35 14.66
CA ARG A 78 -7.79 22.36 13.72
C ARG A 78 -8.18 21.74 12.40
N ALA A 79 -7.45 22.06 11.35
CA ALA A 79 -7.59 21.38 10.06
C ALA A 79 -7.08 19.94 10.17
N TRP A 80 -7.99 19.01 10.28
CA TRP A 80 -7.71 17.58 10.30
C TRP A 80 -8.04 16.95 8.96
N PRO A 81 -7.28 15.95 8.48
CA PRO A 81 -7.60 15.27 7.24
C PRO A 81 -8.97 14.60 7.33
N ARG A 82 -9.64 14.50 6.18
CA ARG A 82 -11.00 13.94 6.09
C ARG A 82 -11.07 12.53 6.65
N TRP A 83 -10.13 11.67 6.27
CA TRP A 83 -10.08 10.27 6.72
C TRP A 83 -9.99 10.14 8.26
N LEU A 84 -9.24 11.02 8.93
CA LEU A 84 -9.14 11.01 10.40
C LEU A 84 -10.46 11.41 11.04
N ARG A 85 -11.10 12.45 10.52
CA ARG A 85 -12.39 12.92 11.03
C ARG A 85 -13.48 11.86 10.85
N GLU A 86 -13.53 11.20 9.72
CA GLU A 86 -14.49 10.13 9.42
C GLU A 86 -14.30 8.92 10.32
N GLN A 87 -13.06 8.54 10.63
CA GLN A 87 -12.78 7.45 11.56
C GLN A 87 -13.20 7.74 13.01
N LEU A 88 -13.06 8.98 13.45
CA LEU A 88 -13.35 9.38 14.83
C LEU A 88 -14.79 9.87 15.04
N SER A 89 -15.57 10.03 13.99
CA SER A 89 -16.94 10.52 14.06
C SER A 89 -17.96 9.39 13.99
N PRO A 90 -18.81 9.19 15.01
CA PRO A 90 -19.92 8.24 14.93
C PRO A 90 -20.79 8.52 13.70
N GLY A 91 -21.06 7.51 12.89
CA GLY A 91 -21.75 7.63 11.60
C GLY A 91 -20.87 8.06 10.43
N GLY A 92 -19.60 8.34 10.63
CA GLY A 92 -18.61 8.47 9.56
C GLY A 92 -18.41 7.14 8.82
N ARG A 93 -18.09 7.21 7.51
CA ARG A 93 -17.92 6.02 6.67
C ARG A 93 -16.80 5.08 7.14
N GLY A 94 -15.83 5.57 7.90
CA GLY A 94 -14.71 4.80 8.43
C GLY A 94 -14.73 4.69 9.95
N PHE A 95 -15.89 4.92 10.59
CA PHE A 95 -15.98 4.90 12.04
C PHE A 95 -15.54 3.56 12.64
N GLU A 96 -14.52 3.60 13.48
CA GLU A 96 -13.96 2.44 14.18
C GLU A 96 -14.30 2.51 15.67
N PRO A 97 -15.39 1.83 16.12
CA PRO A 97 -15.87 1.96 17.49
C PRO A 97 -14.87 1.51 18.56
N ALA A 98 -14.05 0.52 18.23
CA ALA A 98 -13.09 -0.03 19.17
C ALA A 98 -11.80 0.79 19.25
N GLN A 99 -11.55 1.67 18.29
CA GLN A 99 -10.34 2.51 18.17
C GLN A 99 -9.03 1.74 18.37
N LEU A 100 -9.02 0.47 17.97
CA LEU A 100 -7.88 -0.42 18.14
C LEU A 100 -6.69 0.03 17.29
N MET A 101 -6.98 0.59 16.11
CA MET A 101 -5.98 1.13 15.18
C MET A 101 -6.53 2.38 14.46
N PRO A 102 -6.87 3.45 15.17
CA PRO A 102 -7.70 4.56 14.66
C PRO A 102 -7.07 5.37 13.54
N PHE A 103 -5.82 5.14 13.19
CA PHE A 103 -5.09 6.00 12.26
C PHE A 103 -4.54 5.28 11.05
N ARG A 104 -4.96 4.04 10.83
CA ARG A 104 -4.79 3.44 9.51
C ARG A 104 -6.00 3.84 8.68
N ASN A 105 -5.78 4.68 7.70
CA ASN A 105 -6.77 4.92 6.66
C ASN A 105 -6.91 3.67 5.78
N LEU A 106 -7.34 2.57 6.37
CA LEU A 106 -7.57 1.31 5.65
C LEU A 106 -8.95 1.27 4.99
N HIS A 107 -9.88 2.10 5.45
CA HIS A 107 -11.28 1.99 5.07
C HIS A 107 -11.69 2.81 3.85
N PHE A 108 -11.00 3.89 3.52
CA PHE A 108 -11.37 4.80 2.43
C PHE A 108 -10.14 5.31 1.69
N LYS A 109 -9.39 4.42 1.10
CA LYS A 109 -8.26 4.77 0.25
C LYS A 109 -8.69 4.80 -1.20
N ASP A 110 -9.31 5.89 -1.58
CA ASP A 110 -9.54 6.22 -3.00
C ASP A 110 -8.31 6.93 -3.59
N TRP A 111 -7.10 6.53 -3.19
CA TRP A 111 -5.90 7.23 -3.65
C TRP A 111 -5.60 6.93 -5.09
N GLY A 112 -5.18 7.98 -5.79
CA GLY A 112 -4.37 7.79 -6.96
C GLY A 112 -2.88 7.77 -6.61
N ILE A 113 -2.08 7.09 -7.41
CA ILE A 113 -0.63 7.17 -7.38
C ILE A 113 -0.12 7.80 -8.68
N VAL A 114 0.94 8.57 -8.56
CA VAL A 114 1.66 9.14 -9.71
C VAL A 114 3.15 8.84 -9.55
N GLY A 115 3.76 8.34 -10.62
CA GLY A 115 5.15 7.93 -10.64
C GLY A 115 5.74 8.00 -12.05
N SER A 116 7.03 7.78 -12.19
CA SER A 116 7.70 7.61 -13.47
C SER A 116 7.83 6.13 -13.83
N VAL A 117 8.03 5.82 -15.11
CA VAL A 117 8.21 4.43 -15.59
C VAL A 117 9.46 3.77 -14.98
N TYR A 118 10.47 4.56 -14.69
CA TYR A 118 11.76 4.08 -14.20
C TYR A 118 12.07 4.58 -12.77
N GLY A 119 11.08 5.14 -12.09
CA GLY A 119 11.18 5.53 -10.68
C GLY A 119 11.16 4.34 -9.75
N ILE A 120 11.60 4.56 -8.51
CA ILE A 120 11.55 3.57 -7.45
C ILE A 120 10.39 3.88 -6.48
N ASN A 121 9.98 5.13 -6.44
CA ASN A 121 8.97 5.60 -5.51
C ASN A 121 7.89 6.44 -6.23
N GLU A 122 6.69 6.42 -5.66
CA GLU A 122 5.53 7.14 -6.14
C GLU A 122 5.10 8.24 -5.17
N ALA A 123 4.32 9.17 -5.69
CA ALA A 123 3.55 10.08 -4.87
C ALA A 123 2.10 9.65 -4.81
N ILE A 124 1.49 9.83 -3.64
CA ILE A 124 0.07 9.58 -3.41
C ILE A 124 -0.69 10.88 -3.57
N VAL A 125 -1.83 10.80 -4.25
CA VAL A 125 -2.77 11.89 -4.46
C VAL A 125 -4.13 11.47 -3.92
N ASP A 126 -4.49 12.03 -2.76
CA ASP A 126 -5.80 11.81 -2.14
C ASP A 126 -6.87 12.69 -2.77
N PRO A 127 -8.11 12.21 -2.97
CA PRO A 127 -9.20 13.03 -3.54
C PRO A 127 -9.41 14.35 -2.81
N SER A 128 -9.14 14.42 -1.52
CA SER A 128 -9.30 15.61 -0.69
C SER A 128 -8.12 16.59 -0.73
N MET A 129 -7.36 16.65 -1.82
CA MET A 129 -6.23 17.58 -2.00
C MET A 129 -5.11 17.42 -0.97
N LEU A 130 -4.89 16.19 -0.52
CA LEU A 130 -3.73 15.79 0.27
C LEU A 130 -2.76 15.06 -0.66
N PHE A 131 -1.49 15.48 -0.65
CA PHE A 131 -0.43 14.97 -1.49
C PHE A 131 0.70 14.45 -0.62
N VAL A 132 1.16 13.24 -0.88
CA VAL A 132 2.20 12.58 -0.08
C VAL A 132 3.31 12.10 -1.00
N THR A 133 4.55 12.37 -0.61
CA THR A 133 5.74 11.81 -1.27
C THR A 133 6.41 10.78 -0.37
N ARG A 134 7.45 10.08 -0.81
CA ARG A 134 8.16 9.03 -0.06
C ARG A 134 8.66 9.48 1.32
N ARG A 135 8.75 10.77 1.56
CA ARG A 135 9.04 11.34 2.88
C ARG A 135 7.96 11.08 3.92
N ASN A 136 6.79 10.61 3.49
CA ASN A 136 5.62 10.33 4.32
C ASN A 136 5.01 11.54 5.02
N VAL A 137 5.33 12.75 4.58
CA VAL A 137 4.75 14.00 5.07
C VAL A 137 3.84 14.57 3.99
N ALA A 138 2.57 14.79 4.35
CA ALA A 138 1.62 15.38 3.43
C ALA A 138 1.80 16.88 3.29
N PHE A 139 1.36 17.40 2.15
CA PHE A 139 0.96 18.80 2.03
C PHE A 139 -0.50 18.89 1.56
N GLU A 140 -1.17 19.95 2.00
CA GLU A 140 -2.59 20.20 1.75
C GLU A 140 -2.80 21.59 1.19
N VAL A 141 -3.94 21.77 0.49
CA VAL A 141 -4.41 23.05 -0.01
C VAL A 141 -5.58 23.53 0.84
N TRP A 142 -5.51 24.76 1.37
CA TRP A 142 -6.65 25.41 2.04
C TRP A 142 -6.99 26.72 1.32
N ILE A 143 -8.26 27.14 1.39
CA ILE A 143 -8.73 28.36 0.76
C ILE A 143 -9.37 29.25 1.83
N HIS A 144 -8.96 30.52 1.90
CA HIS A 144 -9.63 31.55 2.70
C HIS A 144 -10.28 32.57 1.76
N ASP A 145 -11.58 32.84 1.93
CA ASP A 145 -12.38 33.71 1.07
C ASP A 145 -12.48 35.16 1.57
N GLY A 146 -11.65 35.54 2.54
CA GLY A 146 -11.70 36.83 3.23
C GLY A 146 -12.53 36.78 4.53
N SER A 147 -13.39 35.77 4.70
CA SER A 147 -14.23 35.60 5.89
C SER A 147 -14.06 34.26 6.58
N ARG A 148 -13.77 33.22 5.83
CA ARG A 148 -13.76 31.83 6.29
C ARG A 148 -12.63 31.04 5.65
N LEU A 149 -12.03 30.13 6.46
CA LEU A 149 -11.11 29.11 5.99
C LEU A 149 -11.87 27.84 5.60
N TYR A 150 -11.62 27.38 4.37
CA TYR A 150 -12.08 26.10 3.85
C TYR A 150 -10.91 25.14 3.87
N THR A 151 -11.12 23.96 4.46
CA THR A 151 -10.13 22.89 4.52
C THR A 151 -10.71 21.60 3.93
N PRO A 152 -9.89 20.77 3.28
CA PRO A 152 -10.36 19.53 2.66
C PRO A 152 -11.06 18.58 3.63
N GLY A 153 -10.63 18.56 4.88
CA GLY A 153 -11.23 17.73 5.93
C GLY A 153 -12.65 18.09 6.33
N SER A 154 -13.15 19.28 5.97
CA SER A 154 -14.36 19.84 6.57
C SER A 154 -15.38 20.43 5.60
N HIS A 155 -15.01 20.74 4.37
CA HIS A 155 -15.82 21.56 3.48
C HIS A 155 -15.81 21.05 2.05
N GLY A 156 -16.92 21.27 1.35
CA GLY A 156 -17.05 21.06 -0.08
C GLY A 156 -17.22 19.60 -0.50
N SER A 157 -17.35 19.41 -1.79
CA SER A 157 -17.38 18.11 -2.44
C SER A 157 -16.13 17.87 -3.27
N PHE A 158 -15.72 16.61 -3.34
CA PHE A 158 -14.50 16.19 -4.04
C PHE A 158 -14.82 15.23 -5.16
N ARG A 159 -14.08 15.37 -6.25
CA ARG A 159 -14.06 14.43 -7.36
C ARG A 159 -12.61 14.18 -7.77
N GLN A 160 -12.25 12.91 -7.95
CA GLN A 160 -10.95 12.52 -8.52
C GLN A 160 -11.17 11.66 -9.75
N TYR A 161 -10.38 11.89 -10.78
CA TYR A 161 -10.39 11.09 -12.00
C TYR A 161 -9.03 11.17 -12.71
N LEU A 162 -8.81 10.23 -13.62
CA LEU A 162 -7.65 10.23 -14.51
C LEU A 162 -7.90 11.16 -15.68
N GLU A 163 -6.93 12.00 -16.04
CA GLU A 163 -7.01 12.79 -17.27
C GLU A 163 -7.03 11.88 -18.50
N ARG A 164 -6.21 10.83 -18.46
CA ARG A 164 -6.08 9.83 -19.50
C ARG A 164 -5.72 8.47 -18.89
N PRO A 165 -6.50 7.39 -19.12
CA PRO A 165 -6.14 6.06 -18.67
C PRO A 165 -4.79 5.59 -19.22
N GLY A 166 -4.01 4.88 -18.42
CA GLY A 166 -2.64 4.44 -18.77
C GLY A 166 -1.56 5.48 -18.53
N TYR A 167 -1.93 6.67 -18.06
CA TYR A 167 -0.98 7.73 -17.70
C TYR A 167 -1.16 8.15 -16.24
N PRO A 168 -0.07 8.40 -15.50
CA PRO A 168 -0.16 8.87 -14.11
C PRO A 168 -0.47 10.38 -14.05
N ILE A 169 -1.64 10.75 -14.56
CA ILE A 169 -2.13 12.13 -14.54
C ILE A 169 -3.46 12.13 -13.82
N ILE A 170 -3.46 12.66 -12.59
CA ILE A 170 -4.63 12.68 -11.72
C ILE A 170 -5.19 14.09 -11.64
N ILE A 171 -6.49 14.21 -11.83
CA ILE A 171 -7.23 15.44 -11.65
C ILE A 171 -8.06 15.34 -10.38
N ASN A 172 -7.81 16.26 -9.46
CA ASN A 172 -8.67 16.49 -8.29
C ASN A 172 -9.48 17.76 -8.49
N GLU A 173 -10.77 17.68 -8.25
CA GLU A 173 -11.68 18.83 -8.21
C GLU A 173 -12.23 18.98 -6.81
N TRP A 174 -12.17 20.18 -6.27
CA TRP A 174 -12.76 20.55 -5.00
C TRP A 174 -13.73 21.71 -5.22
N ASP A 175 -15.01 21.45 -5.01
CA ASP A 175 -16.09 22.42 -5.21
C ASP A 175 -16.56 22.97 -3.85
N LEU A 176 -16.41 24.27 -3.69
CA LEU A 176 -16.83 25.03 -2.50
C LEU A 176 -18.09 25.85 -2.76
N GLY A 177 -18.72 25.69 -3.93
CA GLY A 177 -19.88 26.48 -4.36
C GLY A 177 -19.51 27.84 -4.94
N SER A 178 -18.86 28.71 -4.17
CA SER A 178 -18.42 30.04 -4.65
C SER A 178 -17.11 29.95 -5.46
N VAL A 179 -16.28 28.99 -5.18
CA VAL A 179 -14.99 28.78 -5.84
C VAL A 179 -14.74 27.29 -6.05
N LYS A 180 -14.12 26.96 -7.18
CA LYS A 180 -13.67 25.63 -7.54
C LYS A 180 -12.15 25.60 -7.60
N VAL A 181 -11.56 24.58 -7.00
CA VAL A 181 -10.14 24.29 -7.05
C VAL A 181 -9.93 23.05 -7.90
N VAL A 182 -9.02 23.11 -8.85
CA VAL A 182 -8.62 21.98 -9.69
C VAL A 182 -7.13 21.77 -9.52
N ALA A 183 -6.70 20.56 -9.16
CA ALA A 183 -5.30 20.17 -9.09
C ALA A 183 -5.03 19.07 -10.13
N ARG A 184 -4.09 19.35 -11.04
CA ARG A 184 -3.56 18.38 -11.99
C ARG A 184 -2.22 17.89 -11.50
N SER A 185 -2.14 16.63 -11.12
CA SER A 185 -0.94 16.00 -10.55
C SER A 185 -0.28 15.09 -11.57
N THR A 186 1.03 15.22 -11.74
CA THR A 186 1.86 14.38 -12.61
C THR A 186 3.30 14.34 -12.08
N VAL A 187 4.16 13.53 -12.69
CA VAL A 187 5.58 13.45 -12.35
C VAL A 187 6.45 13.97 -13.49
N ALA A 188 7.48 14.68 -13.15
CA ALA A 188 8.56 15.07 -14.04
C ALA A 188 9.90 14.58 -13.51
N SER A 189 10.71 13.97 -14.37
CA SER A 189 12.04 13.43 -14.03
C SER A 189 13.13 14.27 -14.66
N ARG A 190 14.14 14.64 -13.86
CA ARG A 190 15.35 15.31 -14.34
C ARG A 190 16.57 14.85 -13.54
N SER A 191 17.62 14.40 -14.23
CA SER A 191 18.86 13.93 -13.60
C SER A 191 18.63 12.90 -12.50
N SER A 192 17.76 11.91 -12.75
CA SER A 192 17.34 10.87 -11.80
C SER A 192 16.65 11.40 -10.53
N VAL A 193 16.11 12.61 -10.57
CA VAL A 193 15.26 13.16 -9.52
C VAL A 193 13.83 13.23 -10.03
N ASP A 194 12.94 12.48 -9.41
CA ASP A 194 11.51 12.50 -9.68
C ASP A 194 10.84 13.57 -8.81
N VAL A 195 10.03 14.39 -9.45
CA VAL A 195 9.33 15.50 -8.81
C VAL A 195 7.85 15.41 -9.11
N LEU A 196 7.04 15.34 -8.06
CA LEU A 196 5.60 15.55 -8.15
C LEU A 196 5.35 17.01 -8.56
N VAL A 197 4.67 17.22 -9.66
CA VAL A 197 4.23 18.53 -10.14
C VAL A 197 2.71 18.61 -9.99
N VAL A 198 2.24 19.60 -9.22
CA VAL A 198 0.81 19.87 -9.04
C VAL A 198 0.51 21.26 -9.62
N ASP A 199 -0.23 21.27 -10.72
CA ASP A 199 -0.76 22.50 -11.31
C ASP A 199 -2.12 22.78 -10.66
N LEU A 200 -2.15 23.77 -9.78
CA LEU A 200 -3.35 24.21 -9.07
C LEU A 200 -4.01 25.36 -9.81
N GLU A 201 -5.31 25.25 -10.05
CA GLU A 201 -6.13 26.28 -10.66
C GLU A 201 -7.31 26.61 -9.73
N LEU A 202 -7.50 27.89 -9.47
CA LEU A 202 -8.62 28.43 -8.72
C LEU A 202 -9.51 29.26 -9.66
N SER A 203 -10.83 28.99 -9.68
CA SER A 203 -11.82 29.68 -10.50
C SER A 203 -13.14 29.82 -9.75
N GLY A 204 -13.95 30.81 -10.10
CA GLY A 204 -15.26 31.03 -9.45
C GLY A 204 -15.66 32.47 -9.40
N LEU A 205 -16.39 32.87 -8.35
CA LEU A 205 -16.86 34.23 -8.17
C LEU A 205 -15.69 35.22 -8.04
N PRO A 206 -15.81 36.43 -8.63
CA PRO A 206 -14.82 37.48 -8.43
C PRO A 206 -14.59 37.75 -6.95
N GLY A 207 -13.35 37.87 -6.55
CA GLY A 207 -13.00 38.12 -5.16
C GLY A 207 -11.50 37.97 -4.87
N ASN A 208 -11.15 38.31 -3.63
CA ASN A 208 -9.81 38.15 -3.11
C ASN A 208 -9.79 36.89 -2.20
N TYR A 209 -9.02 35.92 -2.60
CA TYR A 209 -8.82 34.68 -1.87
C TYR A 209 -7.40 34.57 -1.39
N THR A 210 -7.17 33.78 -0.36
CA THR A 210 -5.83 33.32 0.00
C THR A 210 -5.77 31.81 -0.14
N VAL A 211 -4.82 31.33 -0.93
CA VAL A 211 -4.51 29.90 -1.06
C VAL A 211 -3.38 29.59 -0.11
N TYR A 212 -3.60 28.66 0.82
CA TYR A 212 -2.56 28.14 1.71
C TYR A 212 -2.09 26.76 1.26
N LEU A 213 -0.78 26.57 1.24
CA LEU A 213 -0.14 25.26 1.16
C LEU A 213 0.45 24.94 2.52
N ALA A 214 -0.05 23.91 3.16
CA ALA A 214 0.40 23.50 4.49
C ALA A 214 1.05 22.12 4.45
N THR A 215 2.30 21.99 4.89
CA THR A 215 2.89 20.69 5.20
C THR A 215 2.37 20.20 6.52
N ARG A 216 2.03 18.90 6.61
CA ARG A 216 1.40 18.33 7.79
C ARG A 216 2.19 17.11 8.27
N PRO A 217 2.34 16.89 9.59
CA PRO A 217 3.05 15.76 10.17
C PRO A 217 2.22 14.47 10.12
N TYR A 218 1.59 14.20 8.99
CA TYR A 218 0.86 12.97 8.70
C TYR A 218 0.89 12.67 7.19
N ASN A 219 0.62 11.45 6.88
CA ASN A 219 0.39 11.00 5.50
C ASN A 219 -1.02 10.40 5.37
N ALA A 220 -1.28 9.72 4.29
CA ALA A 220 -2.57 9.09 4.07
C ALA A 220 -2.81 7.87 4.98
N ASP A 221 -1.77 7.30 5.60
CA ASP A 221 -1.85 6.11 6.44
C ASP A 221 -1.80 6.41 7.93
N HIS A 222 -0.94 7.32 8.35
CA HIS A 222 -0.64 7.53 9.76
C HIS A 222 0.05 8.88 10.01
N PHE A 223 0.28 9.14 11.27
CA PHE A 223 1.07 10.26 11.73
C PHE A 223 2.57 10.02 11.55
N VAL A 224 3.29 11.06 11.14
CA VAL A 224 4.75 11.03 10.93
C VAL A 224 5.42 12.04 11.84
N GLU A 225 6.51 11.66 12.47
CA GLU A 225 7.28 12.56 13.32
C GLU A 225 8.06 13.57 12.48
N VAL A 226 7.73 14.84 12.67
CA VAL A 226 8.44 15.97 12.08
C VAL A 226 9.03 16.82 13.21
N SER A 227 10.33 16.72 13.43
CA SER A 227 11.01 17.41 14.52
C SER A 227 11.54 18.80 14.13
N ASN A 228 11.73 19.06 12.85
CA ASN A 228 12.22 20.35 12.37
C ASN A 228 11.56 20.73 11.05
N VAL A 229 11.11 21.97 10.96
CA VAL A 229 10.64 22.59 9.70
C VAL A 229 11.26 23.95 9.53
N MET A 230 11.69 24.26 8.31
CA MET A 230 12.26 25.53 7.93
C MET A 230 11.66 26.01 6.60
N ILE A 231 11.46 27.32 6.46
CA ILE A 231 11.13 27.98 5.20
C ILE A 231 12.42 28.66 4.69
N GLU A 232 12.99 28.08 3.66
CA GLU A 232 14.17 28.60 2.97
C GLU A 232 13.73 29.66 1.95
N ARG A 233 14.17 30.91 2.10
CA ARG A 233 13.76 32.01 1.22
C ARG A 233 14.39 31.97 -0.16
N ASP A 234 15.56 31.34 -0.27
CA ASP A 234 16.19 31.12 -1.57
C ASP A 234 15.40 30.08 -2.37
N GLY A 235 14.49 30.57 -3.22
CA GLY A 235 13.57 29.75 -4.01
C GLY A 235 12.27 29.34 -3.30
N TRP A 236 12.04 29.79 -2.07
CA TRP A 236 10.84 29.53 -1.27
C TRP A 236 10.54 28.05 -1.10
N PHE A 237 11.49 27.34 -0.50
CA PHE A 237 11.31 25.92 -0.17
C PHE A 237 10.78 25.74 1.25
N MET A 238 9.82 24.85 1.40
CA MET A 238 9.59 24.19 2.69
C MET A 238 10.59 23.05 2.85
N VAL A 239 11.27 23.01 3.97
CA VAL A 239 12.30 22.02 4.32
C VAL A 239 11.87 21.31 5.59
N ILE A 240 11.83 19.99 5.56
CA ILE A 240 11.39 19.12 6.66
C ILE A 240 12.57 18.21 7.03
N ASN A 241 13.01 18.25 8.29
CA ASN A 241 14.13 17.41 8.76
C ASN A 241 15.38 17.49 7.84
N ASN A 242 15.73 18.71 7.39
CA ASN A 242 16.83 19.02 6.45
C ASN A 242 16.66 18.53 5.00
N GLU A 243 15.46 18.12 4.62
CA GLU A 243 15.14 17.69 3.27
C GLU A 243 14.11 18.59 2.60
N LEU A 244 14.21 18.75 1.29
CA LEU A 244 13.28 19.55 0.50
C LEU A 244 11.90 18.88 0.50
N ALA A 245 10.86 19.56 0.95
CA ALA A 245 9.50 19.09 0.91
C ALA A 245 8.75 19.57 -0.33
N LEU A 246 8.73 20.87 -0.54
CA LEU A 246 8.12 21.47 -1.73
C LEU A 246 8.68 22.87 -2.01
N THR A 247 8.44 23.35 -3.24
CA THR A 247 8.58 24.74 -3.66
C THR A 247 7.46 25.09 -4.63
N THR A 248 7.32 26.38 -4.97
CA THR A 248 6.29 26.90 -5.86
C THR A 248 6.90 27.81 -6.94
N ASP A 249 6.18 28.01 -8.05
CA ASP A 249 6.58 28.94 -9.11
C ASP A 249 6.37 30.43 -8.75
N ARG A 250 5.60 30.69 -7.67
CA ARG A 250 5.33 32.04 -7.16
C ARG A 250 5.91 32.22 -5.76
N GLU A 251 6.21 33.46 -5.41
CA GLU A 251 6.57 33.82 -4.04
C GLU A 251 5.32 33.89 -3.17
N PRO A 252 5.37 33.33 -1.94
CA PRO A 252 4.27 33.46 -1.00
C PRO A 252 4.18 34.91 -0.47
N THR A 253 2.97 35.37 -0.23
CA THR A 253 2.71 36.66 0.43
C THR A 253 2.72 36.56 1.95
N GLN A 254 2.54 35.34 2.46
CA GLN A 254 2.55 35.01 3.89
C GLN A 254 3.24 33.68 4.09
N PHE A 255 3.81 33.48 5.27
CA PHE A 255 4.44 32.18 5.63
C PHE A 255 4.55 32.02 7.15
N GLY A 256 4.71 30.79 7.60
CA GLY A 256 5.00 30.50 8.99
C GLY A 256 5.30 29.03 9.24
N SER A 257 6.24 28.77 10.14
CA SER A 257 6.49 27.45 10.73
C SER A 257 5.93 27.40 12.13
N TYR A 258 5.37 26.26 12.52
CA TYR A 258 4.57 26.06 13.71
C TYR A 258 4.94 24.75 14.41
N ASN A 259 4.56 24.62 15.68
CA ASN A 259 4.74 23.44 16.51
C ASN A 259 3.39 22.93 17.06
N VAL A 260 3.42 22.01 18.00
CA VAL A 260 2.22 21.41 18.60
C VAL A 260 1.34 22.44 19.35
N GLU A 261 1.91 23.52 19.85
CA GLU A 261 1.16 24.51 20.65
C GLU A 261 0.24 25.38 19.80
N VAL A 262 0.72 25.79 18.62
CA VAL A 262 -0.04 26.62 17.66
C VAL A 262 -0.02 25.94 16.31
N ASP A 263 -1.18 25.69 15.75
CA ASP A 263 -1.32 25.07 14.42
C ASP A 263 -1.50 26.16 13.35
N ALA A 264 -0.88 25.96 12.19
CA ALA A 264 -1.00 26.88 11.07
C ALA A 264 -2.46 27.19 10.70
N SER A 265 -3.39 26.23 10.89
CA SER A 265 -4.81 26.45 10.61
C SER A 265 -5.48 27.40 11.61
N GLU A 266 -4.96 27.53 12.83
CA GLU A 266 -5.48 28.48 13.83
C GLU A 266 -5.20 29.93 13.42
N ASP A 267 -4.05 30.19 12.77
CA ASP A 267 -3.74 31.48 12.17
C ASP A 267 -4.46 31.67 10.80
N ALA A 268 -4.47 30.65 9.97
CA ALA A 268 -5.09 30.70 8.63
C ALA A 268 -6.60 31.00 8.68
N VAL A 269 -7.31 30.59 9.75
CA VAL A 269 -8.71 30.97 10.02
C VAL A 269 -8.88 32.50 10.15
N LEU A 270 -7.84 33.20 10.62
CA LEU A 270 -7.81 34.66 10.74
C LEU A 270 -7.33 35.35 9.44
N GLY A 271 -7.15 34.61 8.36
CA GLY A 271 -6.66 35.11 7.07
C GLY A 271 -5.18 35.50 7.06
N ARG A 272 -4.39 35.05 8.01
CA ARG A 272 -2.97 35.42 8.14
C ARG A 272 -2.13 34.24 8.65
N LEU A 273 -0.81 34.33 8.46
CA LEU A 273 0.17 33.43 9.05
C LEU A 273 1.17 34.26 9.87
N ASN A 274 1.37 33.91 11.12
CA ASN A 274 2.26 34.62 12.07
C ASN A 274 3.41 33.73 12.60
N GLY A 275 3.68 32.60 11.95
CA GLY A 275 4.76 31.70 12.35
C GLY A 275 6.15 32.23 12.01
N SER A 276 7.16 31.57 12.59
CA SER A 276 8.56 31.86 12.32
C SER A 276 9.04 31.25 11.00
N LEU A 277 10.26 31.58 10.56
CA LEU A 277 10.91 30.92 9.42
C LEU A 277 11.35 29.48 9.73
N GLN A 278 11.54 29.17 11.00
CA GLN A 278 12.01 27.85 11.43
C GLN A 278 11.39 27.51 12.79
N VAL A 279 11.08 26.26 12.99
CA VAL A 279 10.62 25.70 14.25
C VAL A 279 11.19 24.31 14.46
N THR A 280 11.43 23.98 15.72
CA THR A 280 11.69 22.61 16.19
C THR A 280 10.56 22.18 17.12
N ASP A 281 10.20 20.90 17.10
CA ASP A 281 9.18 20.33 17.97
C ASP A 281 9.61 18.94 18.44
N GLU A 282 9.86 18.81 19.75
CA GLU A 282 10.28 17.55 20.35
C GLU A 282 9.19 16.46 20.32
N LEU A 283 7.91 16.87 20.16
CA LEU A 283 6.79 15.96 20.03
C LEU A 283 6.54 15.51 18.57
N GLY A 284 7.35 16.05 17.62
CA GLY A 284 7.26 15.67 16.21
C GLY A 284 6.06 16.28 15.48
N TRP A 285 5.51 17.40 15.97
CA TRP A 285 4.39 18.10 15.36
C TRP A 285 4.83 19.36 14.58
N ALA A 286 6.10 19.51 14.26
CA ALA A 286 6.53 20.65 13.45
C ALA A 286 5.88 20.62 12.07
N HIS A 287 5.41 21.78 11.62
CA HIS A 287 4.76 21.95 10.31
C HIS A 287 4.89 23.40 9.84
N ALA A 288 4.56 23.67 8.57
CA ALA A 288 4.61 25.01 8.01
C ALA A 288 3.49 25.25 7.01
N ALA A 289 3.20 26.52 6.76
CA ALA A 289 2.31 26.96 5.71
C ALA A 289 2.88 28.12 4.92
N LEU A 290 2.59 28.16 3.60
CA LEU A 290 2.80 29.28 2.70
C LEU A 290 1.45 29.78 2.24
N GLY A 291 1.22 31.10 2.25
CA GLY A 291 -0.01 31.73 1.80
C GLY A 291 0.22 32.58 0.55
N PHE A 292 -0.69 32.52 -0.40
CA PHE A 292 -0.64 33.21 -1.68
C PHE A 292 -1.93 34.00 -1.90
N ASN A 293 -1.81 35.28 -2.19
CA ASN A 293 -2.97 36.07 -2.58
C ASN A 293 -3.44 35.65 -3.98
N ALA A 294 -4.69 35.27 -4.08
CA ALA A 294 -5.35 34.83 -5.30
C ALA A 294 -6.51 35.78 -5.63
N VAL A 295 -6.32 36.62 -6.63
CA VAL A 295 -7.36 37.54 -7.10
C VAL A 295 -8.04 36.92 -8.30
N ILE A 296 -9.34 36.70 -8.20
CA ILE A 296 -10.20 36.25 -9.29
C ILE A 296 -11.05 37.46 -9.72
N ASN A 297 -10.85 37.93 -10.95
CA ASN A 297 -11.69 38.95 -11.57
C ASN A 297 -12.51 38.30 -12.69
N GLU A 298 -11.95 38.19 -13.89
CA GLU A 298 -12.50 37.49 -15.05
C GLU A 298 -11.52 36.44 -15.53
N GLY A 299 -11.26 35.37 -14.74
CA GLY A 299 -10.28 34.39 -15.13
C GLY A 299 -9.97 33.38 -14.04
N LYS A 300 -8.83 32.74 -14.22
CA LYS A 300 -8.34 31.69 -13.34
C LYS A 300 -7.03 32.12 -12.70
N TRP A 301 -6.92 31.88 -11.40
CA TRP A 301 -5.64 32.00 -10.72
C TRP A 301 -4.92 30.65 -10.73
N ARG A 302 -3.58 30.65 -10.85
CA ARG A 302 -2.77 29.43 -10.98
C ARG A 302 -1.54 29.47 -10.12
N LEU A 303 -1.15 28.28 -9.63
CA LEU A 303 0.05 28.03 -8.87
C LEU A 303 0.61 26.66 -9.23
N ARG A 304 1.89 26.58 -9.55
CA ARG A 304 2.59 25.30 -9.72
C ARG A 304 3.38 24.97 -8.47
N ILE A 305 3.13 23.77 -7.94
CA ILE A 305 3.81 23.19 -6.78
C ILE A 305 4.74 22.09 -7.30
N LYS A 306 5.96 22.02 -6.76
CA LYS A 306 6.96 21.00 -7.08
C LYS A 306 7.46 20.38 -5.80
N ALA A 307 7.29 19.06 -5.64
CA ALA A 307 7.69 18.30 -4.46
C ALA A 307 8.54 17.09 -4.89
N PRO A 308 9.82 16.99 -4.45
CA PRO A 308 10.61 15.78 -4.71
C PRO A 308 9.89 14.55 -4.19
N ILE A 309 9.82 13.48 -4.98
CA ILE A 309 9.23 12.23 -4.54
C ILE A 309 10.14 11.57 -3.52
N ASP A 310 11.40 11.40 -3.85
CA ASP A 310 12.40 10.86 -2.94
C ASP A 310 12.91 11.89 -1.93
N PRO A 311 13.36 11.44 -0.74
CA PRO A 311 14.07 12.29 0.20
C PRO A 311 15.28 12.96 -0.44
N LEU A 312 15.26 14.28 -0.50
CA LEU A 312 16.29 15.08 -1.17
C LEU A 312 16.85 16.13 -0.22
N ARG A 313 18.14 16.06 0.12
CA ARG A 313 18.78 16.98 1.05
C ARG A 313 18.67 18.43 0.57
N ASN A 314 18.48 19.36 1.52
CA ASN A 314 18.48 20.80 1.24
C ASN A 314 19.89 21.28 0.91
N THR A 315 20.23 21.30 -0.36
CA THR A 315 21.48 21.87 -0.91
C THR A 315 21.17 22.83 -2.05
N PRO A 316 22.05 23.81 -2.37
CA PRO A 316 21.83 24.71 -3.50
C PRO A 316 21.63 23.98 -4.82
N HIS A 317 22.36 22.90 -5.05
CA HIS A 317 22.24 22.08 -6.26
C HIS A 317 20.85 21.43 -6.36
N ASN A 318 20.39 20.79 -5.28
CA ASN A 318 19.09 20.12 -5.26
C ASN A 318 17.93 21.12 -5.36
N ARG A 319 18.03 22.29 -4.70
CA ARG A 319 17.05 23.37 -4.88
C ARG A 319 16.98 23.82 -6.35
N TYR A 320 18.13 24.01 -7.00
CA TYR A 320 18.15 24.34 -8.42
C TYR A 320 17.49 23.26 -9.28
N LEU A 321 17.80 21.98 -9.08
CA LEU A 321 17.19 20.88 -9.82
C LEU A 321 15.66 20.90 -9.71
N VAL A 322 15.12 20.93 -8.50
CA VAL A 322 13.65 20.91 -8.27
C VAL A 322 13.00 22.17 -8.85
N LYS A 323 13.59 23.35 -8.62
CA LYS A 323 13.04 24.62 -9.11
C LYS A 323 13.01 24.69 -10.63
N SER A 324 14.02 24.12 -11.30
CA SER A 324 14.20 24.17 -12.75
C SER A 324 13.32 23.21 -13.54
N ILE A 325 12.58 22.31 -12.88
CA ILE A 325 11.60 21.43 -13.56
C ILE A 325 10.64 22.28 -14.40
N ALA A 326 10.46 21.91 -15.66
CA ALA A 326 9.69 22.64 -16.67
C ALA A 326 8.71 21.70 -17.40
N ASP A 327 7.85 22.26 -18.25
CA ASP A 327 6.90 21.47 -19.06
C ASP A 327 7.62 20.47 -19.98
N SER A 328 8.83 20.78 -20.44
CA SER A 328 9.65 19.84 -21.23
C SER A 328 10.00 18.57 -20.46
N ASP A 329 10.21 18.66 -19.14
CA ASP A 329 10.50 17.48 -18.31
C ASP A 329 9.25 16.63 -18.11
N ILE A 330 8.09 17.28 -17.88
CA ILE A 330 6.79 16.62 -17.83
C ILE A 330 6.53 15.86 -19.14
N GLN A 331 6.71 16.54 -20.29
CA GLN A 331 6.54 15.92 -21.60
C GLN A 331 7.52 14.78 -21.85
N SER A 332 8.74 14.86 -21.32
CA SER A 332 9.71 13.76 -21.41
C SER A 332 9.24 12.55 -20.64
N SER A 333 8.80 12.73 -19.39
CA SER A 333 8.25 11.64 -18.56
C SER A 333 7.00 11.01 -19.18
N LEU A 334 6.16 11.81 -19.83
CA LEU A 334 4.97 11.28 -20.53
C LEU A 334 5.34 10.45 -21.76
N ARG A 335 6.43 10.79 -22.49
CA ARG A 335 6.92 9.96 -23.60
C ARG A 335 7.41 8.58 -23.13
N ASP A 336 7.96 8.48 -21.92
CA ASP A 336 8.31 7.18 -21.36
C ASP A 336 7.05 6.32 -21.16
N TRP A 337 5.94 6.94 -20.73
CA TRP A 337 4.63 6.27 -20.66
C TRP A 337 4.05 5.91 -22.03
N ASP A 338 4.30 6.69 -23.07
CA ASP A 338 3.95 6.30 -24.45
C ASP A 338 4.62 4.97 -24.80
N THR A 339 5.89 4.75 -24.42
CA THR A 339 6.60 3.49 -24.70
C THR A 339 5.99 2.27 -24.02
N ILE A 340 5.37 2.45 -22.85
CA ILE A 340 4.63 1.38 -22.14
C ILE A 340 3.30 1.12 -22.83
N ASN A 341 2.52 2.17 -23.06
CA ASN A 341 1.19 2.08 -23.66
C ASN A 341 1.23 1.54 -25.12
N ASP A 342 2.31 1.80 -25.86
CA ASP A 342 2.49 1.27 -27.21
C ASP A 342 2.84 -0.23 -27.22
N ARG A 343 3.37 -0.79 -26.11
CA ARG A 343 3.74 -2.21 -25.99
C ARG A 343 2.61 -3.08 -25.46
N GLU A 344 1.71 -2.52 -24.66
CA GLU A 344 0.62 -3.27 -24.07
C GLU A 344 -0.36 -3.79 -25.12
N PHE A 345 -1.00 -4.91 -24.84
CA PHE A 345 -2.12 -5.33 -25.66
C PHE A 345 -3.39 -4.56 -25.27
N SER A 346 -4.18 -4.16 -26.25
CA SER A 346 -5.43 -3.44 -25.98
C SER A 346 -6.60 -4.40 -25.79
N VAL A 347 -7.36 -4.20 -24.71
CA VAL A 347 -8.63 -4.89 -24.50
C VAL A 347 -9.75 -3.96 -24.97
N LEU A 348 -10.39 -4.33 -26.08
CA LEU A 348 -11.54 -3.59 -26.62
C LEU A 348 -12.82 -4.35 -26.28
N ILE A 349 -13.49 -3.91 -25.22
CA ILE A 349 -14.84 -4.38 -24.89
C ILE A 349 -15.79 -3.24 -25.20
N GLY A 350 -16.61 -3.40 -26.24
CA GLY A 350 -17.44 -2.34 -26.78
C GLY A 350 -18.31 -1.65 -25.73
N GLY A 351 -18.15 -0.34 -25.60
CA GLY A 351 -18.94 0.51 -24.72
C GLY A 351 -18.66 0.39 -23.21
N SER A 352 -17.61 -0.32 -22.80
CA SER A 352 -17.29 -0.52 -21.38
C SER A 352 -16.02 0.23 -20.94
N ALA A 353 -15.97 0.62 -19.67
CA ALA A 353 -14.78 1.18 -19.02
C ALA A 353 -13.70 0.11 -18.71
N ILE A 354 -13.95 -1.16 -19.02
CA ILE A 354 -13.06 -2.27 -18.63
C ILE A 354 -11.68 -2.12 -19.28
N GLY A 355 -11.62 -1.70 -20.55
CA GLY A 355 -10.35 -1.45 -21.23
C GLY A 355 -9.51 -0.38 -20.52
N ASP A 356 -10.15 0.69 -20.06
CA ASP A 356 -9.48 1.76 -19.32
C ASP A 356 -9.01 1.29 -17.94
N ILE A 357 -9.80 0.47 -17.26
CA ILE A 357 -9.43 -0.14 -15.96
C ILE A 357 -8.20 -1.04 -16.13
N VAL A 358 -8.19 -1.90 -17.16
CA VAL A 358 -7.05 -2.78 -17.45
C VAL A 358 -5.81 -1.95 -17.76
N ARG A 359 -5.90 -0.94 -18.63
CA ARG A 359 -4.79 -0.05 -18.97
C ARG A 359 -4.23 0.67 -17.75
N GLN A 360 -5.11 1.21 -16.91
CA GLN A 360 -4.68 1.86 -15.68
C GLN A 360 -4.05 0.89 -14.68
N SER A 361 -4.55 -0.34 -14.59
CA SER A 361 -3.95 -1.38 -13.74
C SER A 361 -2.54 -1.73 -14.19
N ILE A 362 -2.30 -1.80 -15.50
CA ILE A 362 -0.95 -2.01 -16.06
C ILE A 362 -0.04 -0.82 -15.71
N ALA A 363 -0.54 0.42 -15.83
CA ALA A 363 0.24 1.60 -15.42
C ALA A 363 0.58 1.56 -13.92
N HIS A 364 -0.33 1.14 -13.05
CA HIS A 364 -0.05 0.95 -11.62
C HIS A 364 1.02 -0.13 -11.39
N LEU A 365 0.93 -1.28 -12.05
CA LEU A 365 1.96 -2.33 -11.98
C LEU A 365 3.33 -1.83 -12.46
N THR A 366 3.35 -1.01 -13.50
CA THR A 366 4.58 -0.42 -14.04
C THR A 366 5.19 0.58 -13.04
N MET A 367 4.37 1.41 -12.38
CA MET A 367 4.87 2.33 -11.35
C MET A 367 5.47 1.58 -10.16
N LEU A 368 4.85 0.48 -9.73
CA LEU A 368 5.33 -0.34 -8.60
C LEU A 368 6.50 -1.26 -8.98
N TRP A 369 7.03 -1.17 -10.19
CA TRP A 369 8.18 -1.95 -10.65
C TRP A 369 9.50 -1.19 -10.45
N ASP A 370 10.30 -1.60 -9.48
CA ASP A 370 11.54 -0.96 -9.04
C ASP A 370 12.77 -1.59 -9.71
N GLY A 371 12.81 -1.62 -11.04
CA GLY A 371 13.99 -2.10 -11.77
C GLY A 371 14.30 -3.59 -11.63
N GLY A 372 13.28 -4.42 -11.40
CA GLY A 372 13.40 -5.88 -11.21
C GLY A 372 12.75 -6.37 -9.93
N LYS A 373 12.68 -5.55 -8.89
CA LYS A 373 11.75 -5.75 -7.78
C LYS A 373 10.38 -5.22 -8.19
N ILE A 374 9.34 -5.72 -7.55
CA ILE A 374 8.01 -5.14 -7.63
C ILE A 374 7.41 -5.16 -6.24
N THR A 375 6.78 -4.06 -5.83
CA THR A 375 6.26 -3.90 -4.48
C THR A 375 4.73 -3.82 -4.50
N PRO A 376 4.03 -4.38 -3.51
CA PRO A 376 2.56 -4.35 -3.48
C PRO A 376 1.97 -2.98 -3.16
N GLY A 377 2.78 -2.01 -2.76
CA GLY A 377 2.29 -0.67 -2.43
C GLY A 377 3.36 0.41 -2.39
N PRO A 378 2.96 1.68 -2.53
CA PRO A 378 3.89 2.81 -2.68
C PRO A 378 4.48 3.32 -1.36
N LEU A 379 3.96 2.91 -0.19
CA LEU A 379 4.38 3.42 1.12
C LEU A 379 4.69 2.31 2.12
N ILE A 380 3.69 1.81 2.86
CA ILE A 380 3.86 0.84 3.95
C ILE A 380 4.29 -0.52 3.42
N TYR A 381 3.68 -0.98 2.33
CA TYR A 381 3.99 -2.24 1.67
C TYR A 381 5.03 -2.08 0.56
N HIS A 382 5.93 -1.09 0.66
CA HIS A 382 7.04 -0.92 -0.28
C HIS A 382 8.18 -1.89 0.03
N LEU A 383 7.83 -3.17 0.12
CA LEU A 383 8.71 -4.33 0.34
C LEU A 383 8.40 -5.39 -0.70
N PHE A 384 9.40 -6.17 -1.06
CA PHE A 384 9.18 -7.27 -1.97
C PHE A 384 8.55 -8.47 -1.24
N TRP A 385 7.42 -8.95 -1.78
CA TRP A 385 6.75 -10.17 -1.37
C TRP A 385 6.70 -11.14 -2.54
N VAL A 386 7.14 -12.40 -2.33
CA VAL A 386 7.14 -13.44 -3.38
C VAL A 386 5.73 -13.68 -3.90
N ARG A 387 4.74 -13.72 -3.03
CA ARG A 387 3.33 -13.88 -3.40
C ARG A 387 2.88 -12.79 -4.36
N ASP A 388 3.03 -11.54 -3.96
CA ASP A 388 2.64 -10.37 -4.76
C ASP A 388 3.46 -10.32 -6.05
N GLY A 389 4.78 -10.49 -5.95
CA GLY A 389 5.67 -10.54 -7.11
C GLY A 389 5.29 -11.60 -8.13
N SER A 390 4.82 -12.77 -7.67
CA SER A 390 4.39 -13.86 -8.56
C SER A 390 3.15 -13.50 -9.38
N TYR A 391 2.14 -12.90 -8.74
CA TYR A 391 0.96 -12.39 -9.45
C TYR A 391 1.30 -11.24 -10.40
N MET A 392 2.05 -10.25 -9.89
CA MET A 392 2.36 -9.04 -10.63
C MET A 392 3.28 -9.32 -11.83
N ALA A 393 4.28 -10.22 -11.69
CA ALA A 393 5.11 -10.68 -12.80
C ALA A 393 4.29 -11.37 -13.89
N THR A 394 3.32 -12.21 -13.47
CA THR A 394 2.42 -12.88 -14.42
C THR A 394 1.54 -11.86 -15.15
N ALA A 395 0.99 -10.87 -14.44
CA ALA A 395 0.18 -9.82 -15.03
C ALA A 395 0.97 -8.94 -16.00
N LEU A 396 2.20 -8.52 -15.67
CA LEU A 396 3.11 -7.80 -16.57
C LEU A 396 3.41 -8.62 -17.82
N THR A 397 3.67 -9.92 -17.66
CA THR A 397 3.93 -10.82 -18.79
C THR A 397 2.71 -10.93 -19.73
N MET A 398 1.51 -11.07 -19.16
CA MET A 398 0.25 -11.10 -19.92
C MET A 398 -0.04 -9.76 -20.62
N ALA A 399 0.41 -8.65 -20.06
CA ALA A 399 0.30 -7.31 -20.62
C ALA A 399 1.37 -7.00 -21.69
N ASN A 400 2.11 -8.00 -22.18
CA ASN A 400 3.21 -7.85 -23.14
C ASN A 400 4.43 -7.03 -22.62
N LEU A 401 4.57 -6.92 -21.30
CA LEU A 401 5.73 -6.34 -20.61
C LEU A 401 6.66 -7.47 -20.12
N GLN A 402 7.04 -8.36 -21.03
CA GLN A 402 7.73 -9.62 -20.72
C GLN A 402 9.12 -9.40 -20.09
N ASP A 403 9.83 -8.35 -20.48
CA ASP A 403 11.12 -7.95 -19.90
C ASP A 403 11.00 -7.55 -18.43
N MET A 404 9.95 -6.82 -18.07
CA MET A 404 9.65 -6.46 -16.69
C MET A 404 9.23 -7.71 -15.89
N GLY A 405 8.34 -8.53 -16.45
CA GLY A 405 7.94 -9.81 -15.84
C GLY A 405 9.13 -10.75 -15.61
N ARG A 406 10.05 -10.87 -16.58
CA ARG A 406 11.30 -11.64 -16.46
C ARG A 406 12.18 -11.16 -15.32
N ALA A 407 12.37 -9.84 -15.22
CA ALA A 407 13.21 -9.26 -14.19
C ALA A 407 12.68 -9.59 -12.78
N VAL A 408 11.35 -9.54 -12.59
CA VAL A 408 10.71 -9.92 -11.32
C VAL A 408 10.87 -11.42 -11.04
N VAL A 409 10.67 -12.29 -12.04
CA VAL A 409 10.88 -13.75 -11.88
C VAL A 409 12.33 -14.05 -11.51
N GLU A 410 13.31 -13.39 -12.14
CA GLU A 410 14.72 -13.56 -11.78
C GLU A 410 15.02 -13.05 -10.35
N GLU A 411 14.38 -11.96 -9.93
CA GLU A 411 14.51 -11.47 -8.55
C GLU A 411 13.94 -12.46 -7.54
N ILE A 412 12.79 -13.05 -7.82
CA ILE A 412 12.21 -14.15 -7.02
C ILE A 412 13.20 -15.30 -6.88
N LEU A 413 13.80 -15.74 -7.99
CA LEU A 413 14.74 -16.87 -8.02
C LEU A 413 16.05 -16.61 -7.24
N ARG A 414 16.48 -15.35 -7.12
CA ARG A 414 17.65 -14.97 -6.29
C ARG A 414 17.41 -15.10 -4.79
N ARG A 415 16.16 -15.24 -4.34
CA ARG A 415 15.78 -15.31 -2.92
C ARG A 415 15.89 -16.68 -2.29
N VAL A 416 16.36 -17.67 -3.06
CA VAL A 416 16.61 -19.02 -2.55
C VAL A 416 17.72 -19.01 -1.50
N ASP A 417 17.47 -19.68 -0.37
CA ASP A 417 18.50 -19.95 0.61
C ASP A 417 19.28 -21.26 0.32
N PRO A 418 20.33 -21.59 1.08
CA PRO A 418 21.08 -22.83 0.86
C PRO A 418 20.26 -24.10 1.01
N SER A 419 19.16 -24.10 1.76
CA SER A 419 18.27 -25.27 1.93
C SER A 419 17.35 -25.50 0.73
N GLY A 420 17.17 -24.51 -0.14
CA GLY A 420 16.19 -24.51 -1.21
C GLY A 420 14.87 -23.81 -0.85
N TYR A 421 14.77 -23.24 0.36
CA TYR A 421 13.63 -22.40 0.73
C TYR A 421 13.73 -21.03 0.04
N PHE A 422 12.63 -20.58 -0.54
CA PHE A 422 12.53 -19.23 -1.05
C PHE A 422 11.99 -18.30 0.04
N LYS A 423 12.75 -17.27 0.38
CA LYS A 423 12.32 -16.26 1.37
C LYS A 423 11.09 -15.53 0.85
N ALA A 424 10.00 -15.63 1.58
CA ALA A 424 8.71 -15.07 1.20
C ALA A 424 8.72 -13.53 1.09
N VAL A 425 9.55 -12.87 1.89
CA VAL A 425 9.65 -11.41 2.00
C VAL A 425 11.08 -10.99 2.37
N ASP A 426 11.37 -9.70 2.38
CA ASP A 426 12.70 -9.15 2.69
C ASP A 426 13.16 -9.36 4.17
N PHE A 427 12.32 -9.92 5.05
CA PHE A 427 12.67 -10.28 6.41
C PHE A 427 12.39 -11.76 6.70
N GLU A 428 12.93 -12.29 7.80
CA GLU A 428 12.73 -13.71 8.13
C GLU A 428 11.32 -13.95 8.67
N VAL A 429 10.56 -14.70 7.90
CA VAL A 429 9.26 -15.25 8.28
C VAL A 429 9.14 -16.66 7.70
N LYS A 430 8.47 -17.54 8.41
CA LYS A 430 8.21 -18.90 7.94
C LYS A 430 6.85 -18.94 7.23
N GLU A 431 6.80 -18.46 6.00
CA GLU A 431 5.64 -18.59 5.09
C GLU A 431 6.01 -19.62 4.02
N TYR A 432 5.47 -20.84 4.10
CA TYR A 432 5.91 -21.95 3.26
C TYR A 432 5.19 -22.03 1.90
N ASP A 433 4.26 -21.14 1.65
CA ASP A 433 3.64 -20.92 0.33
C ASP A 433 4.62 -20.43 -0.73
N ALA A 434 5.71 -19.77 -0.32
CA ALA A 434 6.66 -19.13 -1.22
C ALA A 434 7.26 -20.08 -2.26
N ASN A 435 7.67 -21.29 -1.87
CA ASN A 435 8.23 -22.27 -2.82
C ASN A 435 7.22 -22.62 -3.92
N GLY A 436 5.97 -22.87 -3.56
CA GLY A 436 4.90 -23.12 -4.52
C GLY A 436 4.66 -21.94 -5.45
N GLN A 437 4.64 -20.73 -4.92
CA GLN A 437 4.45 -19.50 -5.68
C GLN A 437 5.58 -19.23 -6.69
N VAL A 438 6.83 -19.49 -6.29
CA VAL A 438 7.97 -19.38 -7.21
C VAL A 438 7.85 -20.34 -8.38
N LEU A 439 7.56 -21.62 -8.11
CA LEU A 439 7.37 -22.61 -9.17
C LEU A 439 6.22 -22.25 -10.09
N TRP A 440 5.13 -21.72 -9.52
CA TRP A 440 3.98 -21.24 -10.29
C TRP A 440 4.35 -20.06 -11.17
N ALA A 441 5.05 -19.05 -10.63
CA ALA A 441 5.46 -17.86 -11.39
C ALA A 441 6.40 -18.22 -12.56
N VAL A 442 7.38 -19.07 -12.31
CA VAL A 442 8.29 -19.58 -13.36
C VAL A 442 7.52 -20.36 -14.42
N GLY A 443 6.66 -21.29 -13.99
CA GLY A 443 5.83 -22.08 -14.91
C GLY A 443 4.95 -21.20 -15.78
N LYS A 444 4.25 -20.22 -15.18
CA LYS A 444 3.42 -19.25 -15.91
C LYS A 444 4.21 -18.38 -16.87
N TYR A 445 5.34 -17.83 -16.42
CA TYR A 445 6.20 -17.01 -17.25
C TYR A 445 6.67 -17.77 -18.50
N VAL A 446 7.20 -18.99 -18.31
CA VAL A 446 7.71 -19.79 -19.44
C VAL A 446 6.58 -20.23 -20.38
N GLN A 447 5.41 -20.61 -19.86
CA GLN A 447 4.23 -20.93 -20.69
C GLN A 447 3.78 -19.75 -21.54
N LEU A 448 3.82 -18.52 -21.00
CA LEU A 448 3.39 -17.32 -21.71
C LEU A 448 4.40 -16.82 -22.74
N THR A 449 5.71 -17.05 -22.51
CA THR A 449 6.79 -16.43 -23.30
C THR A 449 7.55 -17.41 -24.17
N GLY A 450 7.58 -18.70 -23.82
CA GLY A 450 8.47 -19.68 -24.44
C GLY A 450 9.94 -19.49 -24.05
N ASP A 451 10.25 -18.75 -22.98
CA ASP A 451 11.63 -18.48 -22.53
C ASP A 451 12.24 -19.68 -21.82
N TYR A 452 12.52 -20.73 -22.57
CA TYR A 452 13.20 -21.92 -22.05
C TYR A 452 14.67 -21.68 -21.67
N GLU A 453 15.26 -20.55 -22.09
CA GLU A 453 16.62 -20.16 -21.69
C GLU A 453 16.65 -19.77 -20.21
N LEU A 454 15.68 -18.95 -19.76
CA LEU A 454 15.53 -18.64 -18.35
C LEU A 454 15.39 -19.91 -17.51
N LEU A 455 14.53 -20.83 -17.94
CA LEU A 455 14.32 -22.10 -17.27
C LEU A 455 15.63 -22.88 -17.15
N ARG A 456 16.36 -23.10 -18.25
CA ARG A 456 17.64 -23.83 -18.24
C ARG A 456 18.68 -23.20 -17.33
N ARG A 457 18.79 -21.86 -17.39
CA ARG A 457 19.75 -21.12 -16.57
C ARG A 457 19.48 -21.27 -15.10
N TRP A 458 18.21 -21.18 -14.69
CA TRP A 458 17.81 -21.18 -13.29
C TRP A 458 17.38 -22.55 -12.78
N TYR A 459 17.37 -23.58 -13.61
CA TYR A 459 16.89 -24.91 -13.22
C TYR A 459 17.58 -25.48 -11.96
N PRO A 460 18.91 -25.35 -11.76
CA PRO A 460 19.53 -25.81 -10.52
C PRO A 460 18.98 -25.17 -9.25
N VAL A 461 18.54 -23.92 -9.33
CA VAL A 461 17.88 -23.21 -8.22
C VAL A 461 16.45 -23.70 -8.05
N ILE A 462 15.70 -23.80 -9.14
CA ILE A 462 14.33 -24.30 -9.18
C ILE A 462 14.26 -25.72 -8.62
N ARG A 463 15.17 -26.60 -9.01
CA ARG A 463 15.26 -27.98 -8.54
C ARG A 463 15.44 -28.05 -7.03
N ARG A 464 16.33 -27.24 -6.44
CA ARG A 464 16.46 -27.15 -4.98
C ARG A 464 15.16 -26.76 -4.29
N GLY A 465 14.39 -25.86 -4.91
CA GLY A 465 13.08 -25.48 -4.40
C GLY A 465 12.06 -26.63 -4.40
N ILE A 466 12.12 -27.52 -5.41
CA ILE A 466 11.31 -28.74 -5.48
C ILE A 466 11.78 -29.75 -4.43
N GLU A 467 13.08 -29.97 -4.32
CA GLU A 467 13.70 -30.83 -3.30
C GLU A 467 13.33 -30.39 -1.88
N TRP A 468 13.25 -29.06 -1.65
CA TRP A 468 12.81 -28.51 -0.37
C TRP A 468 11.34 -28.87 -0.08
N LEU A 469 10.44 -28.74 -1.05
CA LEU A 469 9.05 -29.14 -0.90
C LEU A 469 8.91 -30.63 -0.58
N GLU A 470 9.66 -31.49 -1.27
CA GLU A 470 9.64 -32.94 -1.02
C GLU A 470 10.16 -33.29 0.38
N ALA A 471 11.28 -32.68 0.79
CA ALA A 471 11.97 -33.00 2.05
C ALA A 471 11.27 -32.45 3.30
N ASN A 472 10.48 -31.41 3.19
CA ASN A 472 9.82 -30.75 4.32
C ASN A 472 8.37 -31.18 4.54
N ARG A 473 7.88 -32.18 3.84
CA ARG A 473 6.58 -32.78 4.11
C ARG A 473 6.60 -33.52 5.46
N GLU A 474 5.59 -33.34 6.26
CA GLU A 474 5.48 -33.97 7.57
C GLU A 474 4.83 -35.36 7.48
N PHE A 475 5.53 -36.40 7.93
CA PHE A 475 5.01 -37.77 7.92
C PHE A 475 4.81 -38.34 9.34
N ALA A 476 5.24 -37.62 10.36
CA ALA A 476 5.01 -37.94 11.76
C ALA A 476 3.72 -37.28 12.26
N GLY A 477 3.11 -37.84 13.29
CA GLY A 477 1.96 -37.22 13.93
C GLY A 477 0.60 -37.76 13.49
N ASP A 478 -0.42 -36.91 13.61
CA ASP A 478 -1.83 -37.24 13.33
C ASP A 478 -2.07 -37.47 11.83
N GLU A 479 -3.03 -38.31 11.49
CA GLU A 479 -3.38 -38.61 10.09
C GLU A 479 -3.82 -37.37 9.33
N SER A 480 -4.38 -36.37 10.01
CA SER A 480 -4.84 -35.13 9.40
C SER A 480 -3.72 -34.20 8.92
N VAL A 481 -2.47 -34.41 9.34
CA VAL A 481 -1.32 -33.59 8.92
C VAL A 481 -0.32 -34.34 8.04
N ARG A 482 -0.52 -35.66 7.90
CA ARG A 482 0.45 -36.52 7.20
C ARG A 482 0.60 -36.13 5.73
N GLY A 483 1.85 -35.80 5.35
CA GLY A 483 2.21 -35.44 3.97
C GLY A 483 1.99 -33.97 3.62
N LEU A 484 1.49 -33.15 4.56
CA LEU A 484 1.40 -31.69 4.41
C LEU A 484 2.73 -31.02 4.72
N LEU A 485 2.87 -29.76 4.38
CA LEU A 485 3.94 -28.87 4.85
C LEU A 485 3.80 -28.62 6.36
N PRO A 486 4.90 -28.33 7.07
CA PRO A 486 4.87 -28.13 8.52
C PRO A 486 4.18 -26.82 8.90
N PRO A 487 3.86 -26.61 10.20
CA PRO A 487 3.23 -25.39 10.65
C PRO A 487 4.00 -24.13 10.26
N SER A 488 3.30 -23.15 9.70
CA SER A 488 3.83 -21.90 9.19
C SER A 488 3.04 -20.69 9.66
N TRP A 489 3.62 -19.50 9.47
CA TRP A 489 2.83 -18.29 9.39
C TRP A 489 2.15 -18.27 8.02
N SER A 490 0.85 -18.12 8.01
CA SER A 490 0.17 -17.97 6.72
C SER A 490 -0.01 -16.51 6.37
N ALA A 491 -0.03 -16.26 5.06
CA ALA A 491 -0.48 -15.00 4.50
C ALA A 491 -1.85 -14.59 5.06
N GLU A 492 -2.06 -13.31 5.26
CA GLU A 492 -3.35 -12.75 5.67
C GLU A 492 -3.89 -13.29 7.02
N ASP A 493 -3.01 -13.79 7.91
CA ASP A 493 -3.38 -14.26 9.23
C ASP A 493 -2.37 -13.85 10.31
N THR A 494 -2.90 -13.45 11.46
CA THR A 494 -2.13 -13.19 12.70
C THR A 494 -2.27 -14.31 13.72
N GLY A 495 -2.86 -15.42 13.32
CA GLY A 495 -3.09 -16.56 14.17
C GLY A 495 -1.83 -17.35 14.53
N PRO A 496 -1.96 -18.46 15.25
CA PRO A 496 -0.86 -19.36 15.52
C PRO A 496 -0.31 -19.99 14.23
N MET A 497 0.92 -20.52 14.30
CA MET A 497 1.45 -21.34 13.23
C MET A 497 0.69 -22.67 13.18
N ASP A 498 0.08 -22.96 12.04
CA ASP A 498 -0.70 -24.16 11.77
C ASP A 498 -0.30 -24.77 10.42
N HIS A 499 -0.77 -26.00 10.13
CA HIS A 499 -0.62 -26.65 8.82
C HIS A 499 -1.59 -26.05 7.81
N HIS A 500 -1.28 -24.86 7.31
CA HIS A 500 -2.18 -24.13 6.44
C HIS A 500 -2.35 -24.80 5.08
N TYR A 501 -3.55 -25.23 4.72
CA TYR A 501 -3.84 -25.76 3.39
C TYR A 501 -3.48 -24.79 2.25
N TRP A 502 -3.41 -23.51 2.55
CA TRP A 502 -2.89 -22.49 1.63
C TRP A 502 -1.50 -22.84 1.09
N ASP A 503 -0.59 -23.28 1.95
CA ASP A 503 0.79 -23.60 1.57
C ASP A 503 0.85 -24.83 0.65
N ASP A 504 0.08 -25.89 0.99
CA ASP A 504 -0.02 -27.09 0.17
C ASP A 504 -0.74 -26.84 -1.17
N MET A 505 -1.77 -26.00 -1.18
CA MET A 505 -2.46 -25.59 -2.40
C MET A 505 -1.48 -24.87 -3.35
N TRP A 506 -0.60 -24.01 -2.85
CA TRP A 506 0.42 -23.36 -3.64
C TRP A 506 1.51 -24.34 -4.11
N ALA A 507 1.94 -25.30 -3.27
CA ALA A 507 2.85 -26.37 -3.69
C ALA A 507 2.27 -27.15 -4.88
N ILE A 508 1.01 -27.57 -4.80
CA ILE A 508 0.27 -28.25 -5.89
C ILE A 508 0.25 -27.39 -7.15
N ALA A 509 -0.09 -26.12 -7.04
CA ALA A 509 -0.16 -25.20 -8.17
C ALA A 509 1.20 -25.01 -8.84
N GLY A 510 2.23 -24.79 -8.04
CA GLY A 510 3.61 -24.61 -8.52
C GLY A 510 4.14 -25.83 -9.24
N LEU A 511 4.02 -27.00 -8.62
CA LEU A 511 4.44 -28.27 -9.21
C LEU A 511 3.66 -28.57 -10.50
N ARG A 512 2.37 -28.25 -10.55
CA ARG A 512 1.56 -28.43 -11.75
C ARG A 512 2.01 -27.53 -12.91
N GLU A 513 2.16 -26.22 -12.66
CA GLU A 513 2.49 -25.28 -13.74
C GLU A 513 3.92 -25.50 -14.26
N LEU A 514 4.87 -25.77 -13.36
CA LEU A 514 6.23 -26.14 -13.76
C LEU A 514 6.28 -27.50 -14.44
N GLY A 515 5.57 -28.51 -13.90
CA GLY A 515 5.51 -29.85 -14.48
C GLY A 515 5.00 -29.89 -15.92
N LYS A 516 4.02 -29.02 -16.27
CA LYS A 516 3.59 -28.85 -17.65
C LYS A 516 4.73 -28.44 -18.58
N VAL A 517 5.53 -27.45 -18.16
CA VAL A 517 6.67 -26.94 -18.93
C VAL A 517 7.76 -28.02 -19.07
N LEU A 518 8.11 -28.67 -17.96
CA LEU A 518 9.13 -29.73 -17.96
C LEU A 518 8.74 -30.91 -18.87
N ARG A 519 7.47 -31.29 -18.87
CA ARG A 519 6.95 -32.33 -19.78
C ARG A 519 7.00 -31.90 -21.24
N GLU A 520 6.62 -30.66 -21.54
CA GLU A 520 6.62 -30.10 -22.90
C GLU A 520 8.02 -30.15 -23.52
N ILE A 521 9.06 -29.84 -22.74
CA ILE A 521 10.45 -29.89 -23.22
C ILE A 521 11.11 -31.27 -23.07
N GLY A 522 10.40 -32.29 -22.55
CA GLY A 522 10.94 -33.62 -22.33
C GLY A 522 12.02 -33.68 -21.26
N HIS A 523 11.94 -32.84 -20.21
CA HIS A 523 12.93 -32.80 -19.14
C HIS A 523 12.87 -34.07 -18.29
N GLU A 524 14.05 -34.60 -17.88
CA GLU A 524 14.17 -35.84 -17.11
C GLU A 524 13.42 -35.83 -15.77
N ASP A 525 13.34 -34.69 -15.11
CA ASP A 525 12.66 -34.52 -13.82
C ASP A 525 11.11 -34.37 -13.96
N SER A 526 10.55 -34.35 -15.17
CA SER A 526 9.10 -34.11 -15.36
C SER A 526 8.23 -35.11 -14.62
N GLN A 527 8.58 -36.41 -14.68
CA GLN A 527 7.85 -37.47 -13.97
C GLN A 527 7.98 -37.37 -12.44
N TRP A 528 9.13 -36.95 -11.93
CA TRP A 528 9.32 -36.73 -10.48
C TRP A 528 8.43 -35.59 -10.00
N VAL A 529 8.41 -34.46 -10.70
CA VAL A 529 7.58 -33.30 -10.34
C VAL A 529 6.08 -33.64 -10.39
N GLU A 530 5.65 -34.40 -11.40
CA GLU A 530 4.25 -34.85 -11.49
C GLU A 530 3.87 -35.81 -10.36
N ARG A 531 4.72 -36.79 -10.02
CA ARG A 531 4.47 -37.67 -8.86
C ARG A 531 4.40 -36.89 -7.56
N LEU A 532 5.31 -35.96 -7.32
CA LEU A 532 5.32 -35.16 -6.10
C LEU A 532 4.04 -34.30 -6.00
N ARG A 533 3.59 -33.71 -7.12
CA ARG A 533 2.30 -33.02 -7.15
C ARG A 533 1.14 -33.94 -6.75
N ASP A 534 1.09 -35.14 -7.31
CA ASP A 534 -0.02 -36.09 -7.04
C ASP A 534 -0.01 -36.53 -5.57
N GLU A 535 1.17 -36.76 -5.00
CA GLU A 535 1.32 -37.05 -3.57
C GLU A 535 0.84 -35.90 -2.66
N TYR A 536 1.07 -34.64 -3.05
CA TYR A 536 0.51 -33.49 -2.33
C TYR A 536 -1.02 -33.42 -2.45
N VAL A 537 -1.56 -33.67 -3.63
CA VAL A 537 -3.01 -33.73 -3.84
C VAL A 537 -3.65 -34.82 -2.96
N ASP A 538 -3.06 -36.01 -2.93
CA ASP A 538 -3.55 -37.13 -2.12
C ASP A 538 -3.48 -36.79 -0.62
N ALA A 539 -2.38 -36.19 -0.15
CA ALA A 539 -2.21 -35.76 1.23
C ALA A 539 -3.26 -34.71 1.63
N LEU A 540 -3.45 -33.69 0.79
CA LEU A 540 -4.43 -32.64 1.02
C LEU A 540 -5.87 -33.19 1.08
N ILE A 541 -6.25 -34.06 0.13
CA ILE A 541 -7.58 -34.70 0.10
C ILE A 541 -7.79 -35.57 1.34
N ASN A 542 -6.79 -36.38 1.72
CA ASN A 542 -6.88 -37.21 2.92
C ASN A 542 -7.08 -36.36 4.18
N SER A 543 -6.26 -35.33 4.36
CA SER A 543 -6.35 -34.40 5.47
C SER A 543 -7.74 -33.75 5.55
N ILE A 544 -8.23 -33.19 4.44
CA ILE A 544 -9.56 -32.58 4.35
C ILE A 544 -10.64 -33.58 4.76
N ASN A 545 -10.60 -34.83 4.31
CA ASN A 545 -11.59 -35.84 4.63
C ASN A 545 -11.58 -36.24 6.12
N VAL A 546 -10.40 -36.39 6.70
CA VAL A 546 -10.22 -36.66 8.14
C VAL A 546 -10.83 -35.53 8.98
N VAL A 547 -10.50 -34.30 8.65
CA VAL A 547 -10.96 -33.09 9.36
C VAL A 547 -12.47 -32.90 9.21
N ARG A 548 -13.00 -33.07 8.00
CA ARG A 548 -14.44 -32.96 7.74
C ARG A 548 -15.24 -34.01 8.52
N SER A 549 -14.72 -35.24 8.56
CA SER A 549 -15.36 -36.31 9.35
C SER A 549 -15.33 -36.00 10.85
N ARG A 550 -14.21 -35.50 11.36
CA ARG A 550 -14.03 -35.11 12.75
C ARG A 550 -14.97 -33.96 13.17
N LEU A 551 -15.10 -32.94 12.30
CA LEU A 551 -15.90 -31.75 12.59
C LEU A 551 -17.38 -31.87 12.17
N GLY A 552 -17.77 -32.90 11.41
CA GLY A 552 -19.12 -33.06 10.88
C GLY A 552 -19.52 -31.97 9.86
N ILE A 553 -18.60 -31.52 9.02
CA ILE A 553 -18.77 -30.42 8.05
C ILE A 553 -18.67 -30.90 6.60
N ASP A 554 -19.23 -30.13 5.67
CA ASP A 554 -19.28 -30.42 4.24
C ASP A 554 -18.45 -29.44 3.38
N TYR A 555 -17.54 -28.72 3.99
CA TYR A 555 -16.64 -27.73 3.35
C TYR A 555 -15.20 -27.86 3.86
N ILE A 556 -14.27 -27.08 3.28
CA ILE A 556 -12.85 -27.09 3.65
C ILE A 556 -12.61 -25.98 4.67
N VAL A 557 -11.93 -26.27 5.77
CA VAL A 557 -11.42 -25.31 6.76
C VAL A 557 -10.00 -24.87 6.41
N PRO A 558 -9.45 -23.80 7.02
CA PRO A 558 -8.12 -23.27 6.64
C PRO A 558 -6.94 -24.20 6.97
N ALA A 559 -7.06 -25.02 8.00
CA ALA A 559 -6.01 -25.92 8.48
C ALA A 559 -6.62 -27.08 9.27
N PRO A 560 -5.91 -28.20 9.45
CA PRO A 560 -6.39 -29.32 10.27
C PRO A 560 -6.71 -28.94 11.73
N GLU A 561 -6.01 -27.98 12.29
CA GLU A 561 -6.16 -27.50 13.67
C GLU A 561 -7.32 -26.52 13.84
N ARG A 562 -7.91 -26.05 12.74
CA ARG A 562 -8.87 -24.95 12.76
C ARG A 562 -10.32 -25.40 12.51
N VAL A 563 -11.21 -24.52 12.88
CA VAL A 563 -12.60 -24.49 12.44
C VAL A 563 -12.78 -23.39 11.38
N ALA A 564 -14.00 -23.14 10.93
CA ALA A 564 -14.30 -21.99 10.09
C ALA A 564 -14.09 -20.69 10.88
N ASP A 565 -12.98 -20.03 10.65
CA ASP A 565 -12.55 -18.77 11.27
C ASP A 565 -12.18 -17.72 10.21
N SER A 566 -11.55 -16.63 10.62
CA SER A 566 -11.13 -15.54 9.72
C SER A 566 -10.24 -15.97 8.56
N ALA A 567 -9.55 -17.10 8.70
CA ALA A 567 -8.69 -17.65 7.66
C ALA A 567 -9.46 -18.35 6.51
N MET A 568 -10.78 -18.50 6.62
CA MET A 568 -11.62 -19.05 5.54
C MET A 568 -11.46 -18.28 4.22
N THR A 569 -11.20 -17.00 4.28
CA THR A 569 -11.01 -16.19 3.07
C THR A 569 -9.83 -16.63 2.21
N ARG A 570 -8.87 -17.37 2.78
CA ARG A 570 -7.73 -17.95 2.05
C ARG A 570 -8.06 -19.28 1.38
N VAL A 571 -9.03 -20.00 1.91
CA VAL A 571 -9.46 -21.30 1.34
C VAL A 571 -10.07 -21.12 -0.06
N ILE A 572 -10.47 -19.90 -0.43
CA ILE A 572 -10.87 -19.50 -1.79
C ILE A 572 -9.81 -19.95 -2.81
N ALA A 573 -8.53 -19.95 -2.43
CA ALA A 573 -7.44 -20.37 -3.27
C ALA A 573 -7.56 -21.80 -3.82
N VAL A 574 -8.36 -22.66 -3.20
CA VAL A 574 -8.63 -24.02 -3.72
C VAL A 574 -9.17 -24.02 -5.14
N ALA A 575 -9.92 -22.97 -5.52
CA ALA A 575 -10.41 -22.73 -6.87
C ALA A 575 -9.44 -21.83 -7.67
N TRP A 576 -9.24 -20.60 -7.23
CA TRP A 576 -8.30 -19.65 -7.86
C TRP A 576 -7.41 -18.99 -6.80
N PRO A 577 -6.08 -18.90 -7.02
CA PRO A 577 -5.36 -19.21 -8.28
C PRO A 577 -4.84 -20.64 -8.36
N THR A 578 -4.97 -21.42 -7.30
CA THR A 578 -4.22 -22.67 -7.22
C THR A 578 -4.88 -23.83 -7.99
N MET A 579 -6.22 -23.83 -8.12
CA MET A 579 -6.94 -24.99 -8.67
C MET A 579 -6.40 -26.30 -8.08
N ALA A 580 -6.20 -26.32 -6.75
CA ALA A 580 -5.61 -27.45 -6.04
C ALA A 580 -6.50 -28.71 -6.09
N LEU A 581 -7.81 -28.49 -6.19
CA LEU A 581 -8.79 -29.53 -6.49
C LEU A 581 -9.46 -29.24 -7.85
N PRO A 582 -9.99 -30.28 -8.53
CA PRO A 582 -10.78 -30.09 -9.73
C PRO A 582 -11.97 -29.15 -9.47
N LEU A 583 -12.25 -28.23 -10.40
CA LEU A 583 -13.33 -27.24 -10.23
C LEU A 583 -14.72 -27.85 -10.16
N ASP A 584 -14.93 -29.04 -10.74
CA ASP A 584 -16.17 -29.82 -10.66
C ASP A 584 -16.33 -30.60 -9.34
N ASN A 585 -15.31 -30.59 -8.47
CA ASN A 585 -15.42 -31.18 -7.14
C ASN A 585 -16.43 -30.38 -6.30
N PRO A 586 -17.49 -31.04 -5.77
CA PRO A 586 -18.54 -30.37 -4.99
C PRO A 586 -18.01 -29.58 -3.78
N LEU A 587 -16.89 -30.03 -3.19
CA LEU A 587 -16.26 -29.34 -2.06
C LEU A 587 -15.78 -27.95 -2.42
N VAL A 588 -15.29 -27.73 -3.65
CA VAL A 588 -14.81 -26.42 -4.10
C VAL A 588 -15.96 -25.41 -4.05
N ARG A 589 -17.07 -25.72 -4.73
CA ARG A 589 -18.25 -24.84 -4.73
C ARG A 589 -18.78 -24.61 -3.31
N ARG A 590 -18.92 -25.68 -2.53
CA ARG A 590 -19.45 -25.59 -1.17
C ARG A 590 -18.58 -24.73 -0.26
N THR A 591 -17.28 -24.84 -0.38
CA THR A 591 -16.32 -24.01 0.37
C THR A 591 -16.44 -22.53 0.03
N LEU A 592 -16.56 -22.19 -1.26
CA LEU A 592 -16.77 -20.79 -1.68
C LEU A 592 -18.08 -20.23 -1.13
N GLU A 593 -19.18 -21.01 -1.18
CA GLU A 593 -20.48 -20.63 -0.63
C GLU A 593 -20.42 -20.34 0.88
N VAL A 594 -19.76 -21.23 1.64
CA VAL A 594 -19.60 -21.04 3.09
C VAL A 594 -18.72 -19.83 3.40
N THR A 595 -17.63 -19.65 2.66
CA THR A 595 -16.76 -18.49 2.85
C THR A 595 -17.52 -17.18 2.58
N GLU A 596 -18.31 -17.14 1.52
CA GLU A 596 -19.15 -15.99 1.18
C GLU A 596 -20.23 -15.75 2.24
N GLN A 597 -20.86 -16.80 2.77
CA GLN A 597 -21.85 -16.69 3.85
C GLN A 597 -21.25 -16.12 5.15
N LEU A 598 -20.01 -16.49 5.48
CA LEU A 598 -19.37 -16.07 6.72
C LEU A 598 -18.70 -14.70 6.62
N TYR A 599 -18.08 -14.41 5.48
CA TYR A 599 -17.20 -13.25 5.30
C TYR A 599 -17.55 -12.37 4.11
N GLY A 600 -18.58 -12.71 3.33
CA GLY A 600 -19.13 -11.85 2.30
C GLY A 600 -19.90 -10.68 2.92
N PHE A 601 -19.66 -9.47 2.45
CA PHE A 601 -20.40 -8.28 2.84
C PHE A 601 -20.54 -7.33 1.66
N GLY A 602 -21.77 -7.03 1.27
CA GLY A 602 -22.02 -6.28 0.03
C GLY A 602 -21.39 -7.00 -1.17
N ASP A 603 -20.58 -6.29 -1.92
CA ASP A 603 -19.93 -6.79 -3.15
C ASP A 603 -18.49 -7.31 -2.91
N GLY A 604 -18.12 -7.69 -1.69
CA GLY A 604 -16.77 -8.10 -1.38
C GLY A 604 -16.63 -9.05 -0.21
N VAL A 605 -15.41 -9.50 0.03
CA VAL A 605 -15.02 -10.35 1.15
C VAL A 605 -14.32 -9.53 2.21
N VAL A 606 -14.77 -9.65 3.46
CA VAL A 606 -14.15 -8.97 4.59
C VAL A 606 -12.84 -9.65 4.96
N ASN A 607 -11.75 -8.89 4.95
CA ASN A 607 -10.47 -9.33 5.50
C ASN A 607 -10.41 -9.00 7.00
N VAL A 608 -10.62 -9.98 7.84
CA VAL A 608 -10.63 -9.79 9.30
C VAL A 608 -9.23 -9.45 9.84
N HIS A 609 -8.18 -9.94 9.19
CA HIS A 609 -6.80 -9.61 9.54
C HIS A 609 -6.52 -8.10 9.41
N GLN A 610 -7.13 -7.44 8.42
CA GLN A 610 -7.05 -6.00 8.22
C GLN A 610 -8.20 -5.25 8.90
N TRP A 611 -8.63 -5.69 10.07
CA TRP A 611 -9.58 -4.99 10.95
C TRP A 611 -10.97 -4.77 10.34
N GLY A 612 -11.46 -5.77 9.61
CA GLY A 612 -12.80 -5.74 9.05
C GLY A 612 -12.92 -4.91 7.76
N THR A 613 -11.81 -4.64 7.08
CA THR A 613 -11.82 -4.02 5.76
C THR A 613 -12.12 -5.03 4.66
N TYR A 614 -12.53 -4.55 3.49
CA TYR A 614 -12.59 -5.41 2.31
C TYR A 614 -11.18 -5.82 1.86
N GLY A 615 -10.98 -7.10 1.70
CA GLY A 615 -9.80 -7.64 1.06
C GLY A 615 -9.98 -7.59 -0.46
N SER A 616 -9.56 -6.52 -1.13
CA SER A 616 -9.74 -6.38 -2.59
C SER A 616 -9.16 -7.55 -3.36
N TYR A 617 -7.96 -7.99 -3.02
CA TYR A 617 -7.30 -9.13 -3.64
C TYR A 617 -8.06 -10.46 -3.40
N LEU A 618 -8.55 -10.71 -2.18
CA LEU A 618 -9.34 -11.90 -1.84
C LEU A 618 -10.72 -11.86 -2.50
N THR A 619 -11.33 -10.68 -2.61
CA THR A 619 -12.57 -10.46 -3.36
C THR A 619 -12.39 -10.81 -4.83
N MET A 620 -11.28 -10.36 -5.45
CA MET A 620 -10.97 -10.71 -6.84
C MET A 620 -10.69 -12.21 -7.02
N ASN A 621 -10.06 -12.88 -6.04
CA ASN A 621 -9.89 -14.32 -6.08
C ASN A 621 -11.25 -15.05 -6.02
N LEU A 622 -12.18 -14.58 -5.20
CA LEU A 622 -13.55 -15.14 -5.13
C LEU A 622 -14.31 -14.92 -6.45
N ALA A 623 -14.30 -13.70 -6.98
CA ALA A 623 -14.96 -13.39 -8.25
C ALA A 623 -14.39 -14.24 -9.40
N HIS A 624 -13.06 -14.38 -9.47
CA HIS A 624 -12.39 -15.24 -10.44
C HIS A 624 -12.79 -16.72 -10.29
N SER A 625 -12.88 -17.21 -9.04
CA SER A 625 -13.33 -18.56 -8.75
C SER A 625 -14.75 -18.81 -9.26
N TRP A 626 -15.68 -17.89 -9.02
CA TRP A 626 -17.04 -17.97 -9.52
C TRP A 626 -17.11 -17.90 -11.06
N ALA A 627 -16.27 -17.07 -11.69
CA ALA A 627 -16.15 -17.00 -13.13
C ALA A 627 -15.73 -18.36 -13.72
N LEU A 628 -14.73 -19.02 -13.12
CA LEU A 628 -14.27 -20.35 -13.54
C LEU A 628 -15.33 -21.44 -13.35
N LEU A 629 -16.18 -21.33 -12.32
CA LEU A 629 -17.32 -22.22 -12.09
C LEU A 629 -18.54 -21.89 -12.97
N GLY A 630 -18.47 -20.88 -13.82
CA GLY A 630 -19.52 -20.45 -14.74
C GLY A 630 -20.68 -19.70 -14.05
N ASP A 631 -20.53 -19.29 -12.79
CA ASP A 631 -21.57 -18.59 -12.03
C ASP A 631 -21.47 -17.07 -12.23
N ARG A 632 -22.03 -16.61 -13.34
CA ARG A 632 -21.98 -15.20 -13.74
C ARG A 632 -22.72 -14.26 -12.79
N SER A 633 -23.70 -14.75 -12.05
CA SER A 633 -24.49 -13.93 -11.12
C SER A 633 -23.69 -13.46 -9.90
N ARG A 634 -22.58 -14.11 -9.60
CA ARG A 634 -21.70 -13.81 -8.46
C ARG A 634 -20.40 -13.11 -8.87
N VAL A 635 -20.24 -12.78 -10.13
CA VAL A 635 -19.00 -12.12 -10.65
C VAL A 635 -19.15 -10.61 -10.75
N GLY A 636 -20.38 -10.10 -10.82
CA GLY A 636 -20.68 -8.68 -11.09
C GLY A 636 -20.98 -7.85 -9.88
#